data_2d110056acb73b7a19be59787cd45f20
#
_entry.id   2d110056acb73b7a19be59787cd45f20
#
_cell.length_a   1.000
_cell.length_b   1.000
_cell.length_c   1.000
_cell.angle_alpha   90.00
_cell.angle_beta   90.00
_cell.angle_gamma   90.00
#
_symmetry.space_group_name_H-M   'P 1'
#
loop_
_entity.id
_entity.type
_entity.pdbx_description
1 polymer ?
#
loop_
_entity_poly.entity_id
_entity_poly.type
_entity_poly.pdbx_seq_one_letter_code
_entity_poly.pdbx_strand_id
1 'polypeptide(L)'
;KKIYFYQKDLSLPDALKNFKKVDIVINLASLTDAEGSLKIKNQIYKNNLGIFNNIIKYCKKKSSKLIHISSTSVYGEQKGLVNEECKKLKPKSPYAEIKVKEEKILKKNINKIKFVSYRFGTISGVSKGMRFHTAINKFSLYAALGKPLPIWKSMMNKPRPYLSLRDAFKVFKFTIEHNFFNNETYNILSNNLTLKKIIDYFKKYKKIKIKYEESKLINQYSYKVSKNKFTSKAISLNSNIENDIKSTLKMLGSINNEV
;
A
#
# COMPACT_ATOMS: atom_id res chain seq x y z
N LYS A 1 -23.36 13.61 9.27
CA LYS A 1 -22.07 13.64 10.00
C LYS A 1 -21.25 14.80 9.48
N LYS A 2 -20.65 15.63 10.38
CA LYS A 2 -19.79 16.75 9.98
C LYS A 2 -18.40 16.23 9.65
N ILE A 3 -17.82 16.71 8.53
CA ILE A 3 -16.43 16.48 8.14
C ILE A 3 -15.68 17.78 8.32
N TYR A 4 -14.56 17.75 9.02
CA TYR A 4 -13.66 18.88 9.20
C TYR A 4 -12.38 18.61 8.43
N PHE A 5 -11.92 19.60 7.67
CA PHE A 5 -10.67 19.56 6.93
C PHE A 5 -9.66 20.53 7.53
N TYR A 6 -8.44 20.06 7.75
CA TYR A 6 -7.34 20.87 8.25
C TYR A 6 -6.11 20.64 7.36
N GLN A 7 -5.64 21.69 6.71
CA GLN A 7 -4.39 21.66 5.94
C GLN A 7 -3.22 21.88 6.89
N LYS A 8 -2.40 20.83 7.13
CA LYS A 8 -1.25 20.89 8.04
C LYS A 8 -0.12 20.00 7.54
N ASP A 9 1.10 20.48 7.72
CA ASP A 9 2.30 19.64 7.57
C ASP A 9 2.53 18.84 8.86
N LEU A 10 2.20 17.55 8.82
CA LEU A 10 2.32 16.66 9.96
C LEU A 10 3.77 16.29 10.32
N SER A 11 4.76 16.64 9.48
CA SER A 11 6.18 16.40 9.76
C SER A 11 6.78 17.41 10.72
N LEU A 12 6.14 18.58 10.87
CA LEU A 12 6.60 19.64 11.75
C LEU A 12 6.38 19.28 13.23
N PRO A 13 7.27 19.73 14.13
CA PRO A 13 7.10 19.51 15.56
C PRO A 13 5.73 20.01 16.04
N ASP A 14 5.11 19.23 16.94
CA ASP A 14 3.83 19.56 17.57
C ASP A 14 2.65 19.83 16.63
N ALA A 15 2.73 19.40 15.36
CA ALA A 15 1.67 19.59 14.35
C ALA A 15 0.27 19.16 14.83
N LEU A 16 0.19 18.17 15.72
CA LEU A 16 -1.07 17.65 16.28
C LEU A 16 -1.38 18.13 17.70
N LYS A 17 -0.58 19.03 18.30
CA LYS A 17 -0.69 19.44 19.72
C LYS A 17 -2.09 19.94 20.08
N ASN A 18 -2.69 20.76 19.23
CA ASN A 18 -3.95 21.44 19.48
C ASN A 18 -5.19 20.69 18.98
N PHE A 19 -5.01 19.51 18.38
CA PHE A 19 -6.15 18.71 17.94
C PHE A 19 -6.90 18.11 19.13
N LYS A 20 -8.23 18.18 19.06
CA LYS A 20 -9.12 17.52 20.03
C LYS A 20 -8.91 16.00 19.96
N LYS A 21 -9.28 15.29 21.03
CA LYS A 21 -9.25 13.84 21.07
C LYS A 21 -10.14 13.27 19.95
N VAL A 22 -9.62 12.26 19.26
CA VAL A 22 -10.37 11.36 18.38
C VAL A 22 -10.19 9.92 18.87
N ASP A 23 -11.17 9.06 18.63
CA ASP A 23 -11.11 7.67 19.09
C ASP A 23 -10.11 6.85 18.26
N ILE A 24 -10.09 7.08 16.95
CA ILE A 24 -9.26 6.34 15.99
C ILE A 24 -8.50 7.31 15.08
N VAL A 25 -7.21 7.08 14.95
CA VAL A 25 -6.34 7.73 13.96
C VAL A 25 -6.04 6.73 12.85
N ILE A 26 -6.28 7.10 11.60
CA ILE A 26 -5.88 6.32 10.42
C ILE A 26 -4.71 7.05 9.76
N ASN A 27 -3.50 6.51 9.87
CA ASN A 27 -2.32 7.14 9.27
C ASN A 27 -2.17 6.74 7.80
N LEU A 28 -2.57 7.64 6.90
CA LEU A 28 -2.36 7.52 5.46
C LEU A 28 -1.31 8.52 4.94
N ALA A 29 -0.76 9.36 5.83
CA ALA A 29 0.20 10.40 5.45
C ALA A 29 1.61 9.80 5.33
N SER A 30 2.15 9.79 4.11
CA SER A 30 3.50 9.31 3.82
C SER A 30 3.91 9.72 2.41
N LEU A 31 5.17 10.04 2.20
CA LEU A 31 5.77 10.07 0.87
C LEU A 31 5.98 8.61 0.43
N THR A 32 5.28 8.18 -0.63
CA THR A 32 5.13 6.74 -0.98
C THR A 32 5.82 6.33 -2.27
N ASP A 33 6.44 7.24 -3.01
CA ASP A 33 7.15 6.91 -4.24
C ASP A 33 8.45 6.16 -3.90
N ALA A 34 8.41 4.83 -4.00
CA ALA A 34 9.55 3.98 -3.68
C ALA A 34 10.71 4.15 -4.68
N GLU A 35 10.43 4.48 -5.95
CA GLU A 35 11.44 4.69 -6.99
C GLU A 35 12.09 6.07 -6.84
N GLY A 36 11.28 7.11 -6.69
CA GLY A 36 11.74 8.48 -6.44
C GLY A 36 12.40 8.66 -5.08
N SER A 37 12.11 7.78 -4.11
CA SER A 37 12.63 7.89 -2.74
C SER A 37 14.16 7.82 -2.64
N LEU A 38 14.83 7.24 -3.63
CA LEU A 38 16.30 7.19 -3.67
C LEU A 38 16.92 8.57 -3.87
N LYS A 39 16.31 9.40 -4.72
CA LYS A 39 16.80 10.76 -5.01
C LYS A 39 16.64 11.71 -3.84
N ILE A 40 15.63 11.48 -3.00
CA ILE A 40 15.26 12.34 -1.87
C ILE A 40 15.35 11.61 -0.52
N LYS A 41 16.30 10.68 -0.38
CA LYS A 41 16.42 9.78 0.78
C LYS A 41 16.29 10.52 2.12
N ASN A 42 17.11 11.55 2.35
CA ASN A 42 17.11 12.29 3.62
C ASN A 42 15.77 13.00 3.88
N GLN A 43 15.17 13.58 2.83
CA GLN A 43 13.88 14.26 2.94
C GLN A 43 12.76 13.29 3.29
N ILE A 44 12.71 12.12 2.64
CA ILE A 44 11.67 11.11 2.88
C ILE A 44 11.79 10.52 4.29
N TYR A 45 13.01 10.35 4.80
CA TYR A 45 13.25 9.91 6.19
C TYR A 45 12.74 10.97 7.18
N LYS A 46 13.18 12.21 7.03
CA LYS A 46 12.77 13.32 7.91
C LYS A 46 11.25 13.49 7.91
N ASN A 47 10.64 13.50 6.72
CA ASN A 47 9.20 13.69 6.57
C ASN A 47 8.40 12.53 7.19
N ASN A 48 8.60 11.30 6.71
CA ASN A 48 7.76 10.18 7.13
C ASN A 48 7.95 9.81 8.60
N LEU A 49 9.18 9.80 9.12
CA LEU A 49 9.40 9.54 10.53
C LEU A 49 8.92 10.71 11.41
N GLY A 50 9.04 11.96 10.95
CA GLY A 50 8.48 13.11 11.64
C GLY A 50 6.98 12.99 11.80
N ILE A 51 6.26 12.73 10.70
CA ILE A 51 4.81 12.47 10.71
C ILE A 51 4.48 11.34 11.70
N PHE A 52 5.16 10.21 11.56
CA PHE A 52 4.86 9.03 12.37
C PHE A 52 5.09 9.26 13.86
N ASN A 53 6.19 9.90 14.24
CA ASN A 53 6.49 10.24 15.64
C ASN A 53 5.44 11.19 16.23
N ASN A 54 4.99 12.19 15.47
CA ASN A 54 3.91 13.10 15.91
C ASN A 54 2.59 12.36 16.12
N ILE A 55 2.25 11.41 15.25
CA ILE A 55 1.08 10.55 15.41
C ILE A 55 1.18 9.68 16.66
N ILE A 56 2.32 9.04 16.89
CA ILE A 56 2.56 8.24 18.12
C ILE A 56 2.45 9.11 19.37
N LYS A 57 3.05 10.31 19.37
CA LYS A 57 2.95 11.27 20.47
C LYS A 57 1.50 11.67 20.75
N TYR A 58 0.75 11.96 19.68
CA TYR A 58 -0.68 12.29 19.79
C TYR A 58 -1.50 11.11 20.33
N CYS A 59 -1.36 9.91 19.77
CA CYS A 59 -2.10 8.73 20.20
C CYS A 59 -1.85 8.42 21.69
N LYS A 60 -0.61 8.54 22.16
CA LYS A 60 -0.27 8.39 23.59
C LYS A 60 -0.98 9.44 24.44
N LYS A 61 -0.86 10.72 24.07
CA LYS A 61 -1.41 11.82 24.85
C LYS A 61 -2.94 11.80 24.94
N LYS A 62 -3.59 11.37 23.84
CA LYS A 62 -5.04 11.39 23.70
C LYS A 62 -5.71 10.03 23.93
N SER A 63 -4.93 8.97 24.18
CA SER A 63 -5.42 7.58 24.28
C SER A 63 -6.21 7.15 23.05
N SER A 64 -5.78 7.62 21.87
CA SER A 64 -6.40 7.28 20.57
C SER A 64 -5.84 5.96 20.05
N LYS A 65 -6.68 5.14 19.41
CA LYS A 65 -6.27 3.91 18.71
C LYS A 65 -5.66 4.27 17.36
N LEU A 66 -4.73 3.45 16.87
CA LEU A 66 -4.02 3.73 15.62
C LEU A 66 -4.20 2.59 14.61
N ILE A 67 -4.69 2.92 13.42
CA ILE A 67 -4.54 2.09 12.22
C ILE A 67 -3.30 2.60 11.47
N HIS A 68 -2.26 1.78 11.44
CA HIS A 68 -1.01 2.09 10.75
C HIS A 68 -0.92 1.36 9.41
N ILE A 69 -0.57 2.07 8.36
CA ILE A 69 -0.35 1.47 7.05
C ILE A 69 1.13 1.30 6.78
N SER A 70 1.56 0.05 6.86
CA SER A 70 2.87 -0.43 6.43
C SER A 70 2.79 -0.94 4.98
N SER A 71 3.79 -1.66 4.53
CA SER A 71 3.88 -2.15 3.15
C SER A 71 4.51 -3.54 3.09
N THR A 72 4.03 -4.38 2.20
CA THR A 72 4.69 -5.66 1.89
C THR A 72 6.10 -5.49 1.32
N SER A 73 6.47 -4.29 0.87
CA SER A 73 7.83 -3.99 0.40
C SER A 73 8.92 -4.17 1.48
N VAL A 74 8.54 -4.23 2.76
CA VAL A 74 9.45 -4.54 3.87
C VAL A 74 10.14 -5.89 3.72
N TYR A 75 9.50 -6.85 3.05
CA TYR A 75 10.07 -8.17 2.82
C TYR A 75 11.27 -8.14 1.87
N GLY A 76 11.25 -7.25 0.86
CA GLY A 76 12.22 -7.25 -0.22
C GLY A 76 12.20 -8.57 -1.02
N GLU A 77 13.35 -9.03 -1.49
CA GLU A 77 13.46 -10.29 -2.22
C GLU A 77 13.44 -11.49 -1.26
N GLN A 78 12.52 -12.40 -1.49
CA GLN A 78 12.35 -13.61 -0.70
C GLN A 78 12.17 -14.84 -1.60
N LYS A 79 12.65 -15.98 -1.13
CA LYS A 79 12.37 -17.27 -1.75
C LYS A 79 11.07 -17.83 -1.19
N GLY A 80 10.10 -18.13 -2.07
CA GLY A 80 8.83 -18.74 -1.68
C GLY A 80 7.78 -17.78 -1.11
N LEU A 81 6.90 -18.33 -0.28
CA LEU A 81 5.80 -17.63 0.38
C LEU A 81 6.26 -17.10 1.74
N VAL A 82 6.09 -15.80 1.97
CA VAL A 82 6.42 -15.18 3.27
C VAL A 82 5.16 -14.78 4.01
N ASN A 83 5.25 -14.79 5.34
CA ASN A 83 4.22 -14.34 6.25
C ASN A 83 4.79 -13.33 7.27
N GLU A 84 3.99 -12.93 8.24
CA GLU A 84 4.34 -11.93 9.24
C GLU A 84 5.43 -12.38 10.22
N GLU A 85 5.71 -13.68 10.31
CA GLU A 85 6.76 -14.27 11.15
C GLU A 85 8.16 -14.18 10.52
N CYS A 86 8.24 -13.72 9.26
CA CYS A 86 9.51 -13.54 8.58
C CYS A 86 10.45 -12.60 9.35
N LYS A 87 11.48 -13.19 9.97
CA LYS A 87 12.46 -12.45 10.77
C LYS A 87 13.46 -11.65 9.93
N LYS A 88 13.74 -12.11 8.70
CA LYS A 88 14.73 -11.48 7.80
C LYS A 88 14.06 -10.57 6.79
N LEU A 89 13.61 -9.40 7.24
CA LEU A 89 13.15 -8.35 6.34
C LEU A 89 14.34 -7.76 5.57
N LYS A 90 14.16 -7.58 4.25
CA LYS A 90 15.21 -7.09 3.33
C LYS A 90 14.70 -5.88 2.53
N PRO A 91 14.35 -4.75 3.21
CA PRO A 91 13.86 -3.57 2.51
C PRO A 91 14.91 -3.07 1.51
N LYS A 92 14.49 -2.70 0.31
CA LYS A 92 15.38 -2.30 -0.80
C LYS A 92 15.21 -0.86 -1.24
N SER A 93 14.36 -0.10 -0.57
CA SER A 93 14.15 1.32 -0.82
C SER A 93 14.05 2.09 0.49
N PRO A 94 14.41 3.39 0.51
CA PRO A 94 14.24 4.24 1.69
C PRO A 94 12.81 4.19 2.25
N TYR A 95 11.80 4.15 1.37
CA TYR A 95 10.41 3.97 1.77
C TYR A 95 10.18 2.67 2.56
N ALA A 96 10.67 1.54 2.06
CA ALA A 96 10.52 0.24 2.73
C ALA A 96 11.30 0.18 4.06
N GLU A 97 12.51 0.78 4.11
CA GLU A 97 13.31 0.89 5.33
C GLU A 97 12.57 1.70 6.41
N ILE A 98 11.89 2.79 6.02
CA ILE A 98 11.09 3.60 6.94
C ILE A 98 9.93 2.77 7.48
N LYS A 99 9.21 2.01 6.64
CA LYS A 99 8.11 1.14 7.10
C LYS A 99 8.59 0.11 8.14
N VAL A 100 9.78 -0.46 7.97
CA VAL A 100 10.40 -1.32 8.99
C VAL A 100 10.68 -0.56 10.29
N LYS A 101 11.16 0.69 10.20
CA LYS A 101 11.40 1.53 11.40
C LYS A 101 10.09 1.90 12.10
N GLU A 102 9.05 2.26 11.36
CA GLU A 102 7.71 2.56 11.90
C GLU A 102 7.14 1.34 12.66
N GLU A 103 7.23 0.13 12.09
CA GLU A 103 6.82 -1.10 12.78
C GLU A 103 7.63 -1.37 14.07
N LYS A 104 8.94 -1.08 14.07
CA LYS A 104 9.78 -1.17 15.29
C LYS A 104 9.35 -0.16 16.35
N ILE A 105 8.98 1.07 15.95
CA ILE A 105 8.47 2.09 16.87
C ILE A 105 7.13 1.63 17.47
N LEU A 106 6.22 1.05 16.68
CA LEU A 106 4.97 0.48 17.20
C LEU A 106 5.24 -0.60 18.26
N LYS A 107 6.12 -1.55 17.97
CA LYS A 107 6.48 -2.60 18.93
C LYS A 107 7.02 -2.06 20.25
N LYS A 108 7.84 -1.00 20.22
CA LYS A 108 8.34 -0.33 21.43
C LYS A 108 7.24 0.40 22.21
N ASN A 109 6.09 0.60 21.62
CA ASN A 109 4.95 1.34 22.22
C ASN A 109 3.73 0.45 22.48
N ILE A 110 3.88 -0.86 22.46
CA ILE A 110 2.79 -1.84 22.57
C ILE A 110 1.96 -1.67 23.86
N ASN A 111 2.59 -1.27 24.95
CA ASN A 111 1.91 -1.03 26.25
C ASN A 111 1.40 0.42 26.41
N LYS A 112 1.64 1.30 25.43
CA LYS A 112 1.34 2.73 25.51
C LYS A 112 0.25 3.18 24.56
N ILE A 113 -0.01 2.42 23.48
CA ILE A 113 -1.04 2.69 22.49
C ILE A 113 -1.69 1.38 22.03
N LYS A 114 -2.96 1.44 21.68
CA LYS A 114 -3.66 0.36 20.98
C LYS A 114 -3.55 0.60 19.48
N PHE A 115 -3.06 -0.39 18.74
CA PHE A 115 -2.89 -0.25 17.30
C PHE A 115 -3.18 -1.56 16.54
N VAL A 116 -3.32 -1.41 15.24
CA VAL A 116 -3.15 -2.49 14.26
C VAL A 116 -2.28 -1.95 13.12
N SER A 117 -1.39 -2.78 12.59
CA SER A 117 -0.52 -2.41 11.47
C SER A 117 -0.80 -3.31 10.26
N TYR A 118 -0.99 -2.72 9.09
CA TYR A 118 -1.31 -3.41 7.85
C TYR A 118 -0.20 -3.25 6.82
N ARG A 119 0.48 -4.33 6.45
CA ARG A 119 1.41 -4.39 5.31
C ARG A 119 0.60 -4.53 4.04
N PHE A 120 0.29 -3.41 3.40
CA PHE A 120 -0.47 -3.39 2.16
C PHE A 120 0.36 -3.88 0.97
N GLY A 121 -0.27 -4.70 0.11
CA GLY A 121 0.18 -4.94 -1.25
C GLY A 121 0.06 -3.69 -2.12
N THR A 122 0.53 -3.78 -3.36
CA THR A 122 0.38 -2.68 -4.33
C THR A 122 -1.10 -2.42 -4.61
N ILE A 123 -1.58 -1.22 -4.27
CA ILE A 123 -3.00 -0.87 -4.42
C ILE A 123 -3.34 -0.62 -5.87
N SER A 124 -4.52 -1.10 -6.28
CA SER A 124 -5.20 -0.83 -7.55
C SER A 124 -6.66 -0.48 -7.34
N GLY A 125 -7.28 0.14 -8.34
CA GLY A 125 -8.69 0.51 -8.34
C GLY A 125 -8.93 2.01 -8.45
N VAL A 126 -10.16 2.37 -8.83
CA VAL A 126 -10.58 3.74 -9.09
C VAL A 126 -10.83 4.50 -7.80
N SER A 127 -10.25 5.69 -7.68
CA SER A 127 -10.57 6.67 -6.63
C SER A 127 -10.24 8.09 -7.09
N LYS A 128 -10.83 9.11 -6.46
CA LYS A 128 -10.52 10.52 -6.74
C LYS A 128 -9.04 10.87 -6.52
N GLY A 129 -8.37 10.19 -5.58
CA GLY A 129 -6.96 10.39 -5.25
C GLY A 129 -6.02 9.32 -5.83
N MET A 130 -6.43 8.57 -6.86
CA MET A 130 -5.59 7.53 -7.44
C MET A 130 -4.31 8.11 -8.07
N ARG A 131 -3.23 7.36 -7.96
CA ARG A 131 -1.93 7.75 -8.52
C ARG A 131 -1.53 6.80 -9.64
N PHE A 132 -0.87 7.33 -10.66
CA PHE A 132 -0.45 6.60 -11.86
C PHE A 132 1.04 6.17 -11.84
N HIS A 133 1.66 6.10 -10.69
CA HIS A 133 3.04 5.60 -10.54
C HIS A 133 3.11 4.10 -10.15
N THR A 134 2.01 3.50 -9.69
CA THR A 134 1.95 2.06 -9.41
C THR A 134 1.62 1.26 -10.66
N ALA A 135 2.13 0.03 -10.76
CA ALA A 135 2.13 -0.76 -12.00
C ALA A 135 0.75 -0.82 -12.69
N ILE A 136 -0.30 -1.25 -12.01
CA ILE A 136 -1.63 -1.42 -12.62
C ILE A 136 -2.20 -0.09 -13.09
N ASN A 137 -2.18 0.94 -12.23
CA ASN A 137 -2.72 2.25 -12.59
C ASN A 137 -1.91 2.91 -13.71
N LYS A 138 -0.56 2.79 -13.68
CA LYS A 138 0.32 3.27 -14.74
C LYS A 138 0.01 2.59 -16.07
N PHE A 139 -0.13 1.28 -16.08
CA PHE A 139 -0.46 0.53 -17.29
C PHE A 139 -1.85 0.88 -17.82
N SER A 140 -2.83 1.08 -16.93
CA SER A 140 -4.16 1.54 -17.35
C SER A 140 -4.09 2.90 -18.04
N LEU A 141 -3.32 3.84 -17.51
CA LEU A 141 -3.13 5.16 -18.15
C LEU A 141 -2.44 5.04 -19.51
N TYR A 142 -1.33 4.25 -19.59
CA TYR A 142 -0.62 4.05 -20.85
C TYR A 142 -1.51 3.37 -21.90
N ALA A 143 -2.25 2.34 -21.51
CA ALA A 143 -3.20 1.68 -22.37
C ALA A 143 -4.30 2.64 -22.85
N ALA A 144 -4.85 3.48 -21.96
CA ALA A 144 -5.86 4.47 -22.31
C ALA A 144 -5.34 5.48 -23.35
N LEU A 145 -4.09 5.94 -23.18
CA LEU A 145 -3.42 6.87 -24.09
C LEU A 145 -2.87 6.22 -25.37
N GLY A 146 -3.08 4.90 -25.60
CA GLY A 146 -2.51 4.19 -26.73
C GLY A 146 -0.98 4.04 -26.70
N LYS A 147 -0.35 4.39 -25.58
CA LYS A 147 1.10 4.31 -25.39
C LYS A 147 1.53 2.86 -25.09
N PRO A 148 2.74 2.44 -25.52
CA PRO A 148 3.28 1.13 -25.17
C PRO A 148 3.47 0.99 -23.66
N LEU A 149 3.07 -0.15 -23.09
CA LEU A 149 3.30 -0.47 -21.68
C LEU A 149 4.79 -0.74 -21.44
N PRO A 150 5.45 -0.02 -20.53
CA PRO A 150 6.85 -0.28 -20.19
C PRO A 150 6.95 -1.51 -19.29
N ILE A 151 7.47 -2.59 -19.83
CA ILE A 151 7.50 -3.90 -19.18
C ILE A 151 8.95 -4.34 -18.97
N TRP A 152 9.28 -4.66 -17.73
CA TRP A 152 10.56 -5.29 -17.42
C TRP A 152 10.50 -6.78 -17.68
N LYS A 153 11.20 -7.24 -18.74
CA LYS A 153 11.18 -8.64 -19.18
C LYS A 153 11.53 -9.61 -18.03
N SER A 154 12.49 -9.26 -17.19
CA SER A 154 12.92 -10.04 -16.02
C SER A 154 11.83 -10.24 -14.95
N MET A 155 10.74 -9.44 -14.98
CA MET A 155 9.66 -9.48 -13.99
C MET A 155 8.42 -10.23 -14.45
N MET A 156 8.37 -10.67 -15.73
CA MET A 156 7.18 -11.28 -16.33
C MET A 156 6.55 -12.40 -15.49
N ASN A 157 7.37 -13.31 -14.98
CA ASN A 157 6.93 -14.49 -14.24
C ASN A 157 7.12 -14.34 -12.72
N LYS A 158 7.55 -13.17 -12.25
CA LYS A 158 7.79 -12.93 -10.83
C LYS A 158 6.51 -12.45 -10.15
N PRO A 159 5.99 -13.16 -9.15
CA PRO A 159 4.79 -12.76 -8.44
C PRO A 159 5.05 -11.58 -7.50
N ARG A 160 4.01 -10.74 -7.35
CA ARG A 160 3.96 -9.65 -6.39
C ARG A 160 2.56 -9.55 -5.76
N PRO A 161 2.46 -9.09 -4.51
CA PRO A 161 1.16 -8.89 -3.86
C PRO A 161 0.48 -7.62 -4.38
N TYR A 162 -0.78 -7.76 -4.78
CA TYR A 162 -1.67 -6.68 -5.18
C TYR A 162 -2.88 -6.61 -4.26
N LEU A 163 -3.34 -5.41 -4.00
CA LEU A 163 -4.48 -5.11 -3.13
C LEU A 163 -5.50 -4.28 -3.89
N SER A 164 -6.70 -4.80 -4.05
CA SER A 164 -7.83 -4.02 -4.54
C SER A 164 -8.22 -2.97 -3.50
N LEU A 165 -8.53 -1.76 -3.93
CA LEU A 165 -9.05 -0.70 -3.07
C LEU A 165 -10.34 -1.14 -2.34
N ARG A 166 -11.15 -2.02 -2.96
CA ARG A 166 -12.35 -2.61 -2.33
C ARG A 166 -11.98 -3.43 -1.10
N ASP A 167 -10.95 -4.28 -1.18
CA ASP A 167 -10.50 -5.07 -0.04
C ASP A 167 -9.83 -4.19 1.03
N ALA A 168 -9.06 -3.16 0.62
CA ALA A 168 -8.53 -2.18 1.56
C ALA A 168 -9.65 -1.50 2.38
N PHE A 169 -10.74 -1.09 1.72
CA PHE A 169 -11.91 -0.51 2.39
C PHE A 169 -12.56 -1.50 3.36
N LYS A 170 -12.74 -2.77 2.95
CA LYS A 170 -13.27 -3.81 3.85
C LYS A 170 -12.43 -3.96 5.12
N VAL A 171 -11.10 -3.90 5.00
CA VAL A 171 -10.19 -3.99 6.15
C VAL A 171 -10.39 -2.82 7.12
N PHE A 172 -10.48 -1.59 6.63
CA PHE A 172 -10.75 -0.44 7.48
C PHE A 172 -12.13 -0.54 8.16
N LYS A 173 -13.16 -0.89 7.39
CA LYS A 173 -14.52 -1.07 7.89
C LYS A 173 -14.54 -2.11 9.02
N PHE A 174 -14.01 -3.30 8.77
CA PHE A 174 -13.92 -4.38 9.75
C PHE A 174 -13.19 -3.93 11.03
N THR A 175 -12.03 -3.27 10.87
CA THR A 175 -11.21 -2.82 12.01
C THR A 175 -11.98 -1.87 12.92
N ILE A 176 -12.72 -0.94 12.32
CA ILE A 176 -13.49 0.07 13.07
C ILE A 176 -14.71 -0.56 13.73
N GLU A 177 -15.51 -1.32 12.98
CA GLU A 177 -16.76 -1.91 13.46
C GLU A 177 -16.56 -2.97 14.55
N HIS A 178 -15.47 -3.77 14.45
CA HIS A 178 -15.17 -4.83 15.41
C HIS A 178 -14.11 -4.41 16.45
N ASN A 179 -13.73 -3.13 16.47
CA ASN A 179 -12.70 -2.64 17.38
C ASN A 179 -11.40 -3.45 17.37
N PHE A 180 -10.95 -3.86 16.18
CA PHE A 180 -9.85 -4.81 15.98
C PHE A 180 -8.48 -4.15 16.12
N PHE A 181 -8.07 -3.87 17.37
CA PHE A 181 -6.79 -3.22 17.73
C PHE A 181 -6.01 -4.10 18.71
N ASN A 182 -5.40 -5.15 18.20
CA ASN A 182 -4.72 -6.20 18.98
C ASN A 182 -3.20 -6.05 19.05
N ASN A 183 -2.66 -4.91 18.64
CA ASN A 183 -1.23 -4.58 18.65
C ASN A 183 -0.38 -5.49 17.76
N GLU A 184 -0.96 -6.00 16.68
CA GLU A 184 -0.28 -6.89 15.72
C GLU A 184 -0.13 -6.29 14.33
N THR A 185 0.70 -6.95 13.52
CA THR A 185 0.90 -6.63 12.11
C THR A 185 0.30 -7.74 11.24
N TYR A 186 -0.38 -7.35 10.15
CA TYR A 186 -1.02 -8.25 9.20
C TYR A 186 -0.67 -7.89 7.75
N ASN A 187 -0.50 -8.91 6.93
CA ASN A 187 -0.41 -8.75 5.48
C ASN A 187 -1.79 -8.58 4.87
N ILE A 188 -1.96 -7.56 4.07
CA ILE A 188 -3.22 -7.25 3.42
C ILE A 188 -3.00 -7.19 1.91
N LEU A 189 -3.57 -8.17 1.21
CA LEU A 189 -3.52 -8.28 -0.24
C LEU A 189 -4.74 -9.03 -0.75
N SER A 190 -5.18 -8.72 -1.97
CA SER A 190 -6.21 -9.49 -2.66
C SER A 190 -5.59 -10.73 -3.31
N ASN A 191 -4.55 -10.54 -4.12
CA ASN A 191 -3.90 -11.61 -4.87
C ASN A 191 -2.38 -11.43 -4.98
N ASN A 192 -1.66 -12.54 -5.09
CA ASN A 192 -0.30 -12.56 -5.63
C ASN A 192 -0.39 -12.83 -7.14
N LEU A 193 0.02 -11.87 -7.96
CA LEU A 193 -0.06 -11.98 -9.42
C LEU A 193 1.31 -11.75 -10.06
N THR A 194 1.56 -12.45 -11.17
CA THR A 194 2.69 -12.18 -12.05
C THR A 194 2.36 -11.03 -13.00
N LEU A 195 3.40 -10.37 -13.50
CA LEU A 195 3.23 -9.32 -14.49
C LEU A 195 2.58 -9.86 -15.79
N LYS A 196 2.91 -11.11 -16.18
CA LYS A 196 2.27 -11.82 -17.30
C LYS A 196 0.76 -11.86 -17.11
N LYS A 197 0.27 -12.30 -15.93
CA LYS A 197 -1.16 -12.38 -15.66
C LYS A 197 -1.86 -11.02 -15.72
N ILE A 198 -1.20 -9.96 -15.24
CA ILE A 198 -1.72 -8.59 -15.36
C ILE A 198 -1.85 -8.16 -16.82
N ILE A 199 -0.82 -8.44 -17.64
CA ILE A 199 -0.86 -8.14 -19.09
C ILE A 199 -2.01 -8.89 -19.77
N ASP A 200 -2.21 -10.18 -19.41
CA ASP A 200 -3.31 -10.97 -19.94
C ASP A 200 -4.69 -10.37 -19.59
N TYR A 201 -4.84 -9.80 -18.40
CA TYR A 201 -6.05 -9.06 -18.04
C TYR A 201 -6.26 -7.82 -18.92
N PHE A 202 -5.20 -7.03 -19.19
CA PHE A 202 -5.31 -5.89 -20.09
C PHE A 202 -5.72 -6.29 -21.51
N LYS A 203 -5.15 -7.39 -22.05
CA LYS A 203 -5.45 -7.89 -23.40
C LYS A 203 -6.91 -8.27 -23.60
N LYS A 204 -7.64 -8.65 -22.54
CA LYS A 204 -9.06 -8.95 -22.62
C LYS A 204 -9.93 -7.73 -22.95
N TYR A 205 -9.49 -6.54 -22.56
CA TYR A 205 -10.29 -5.32 -22.67
C TYR A 205 -9.78 -4.34 -23.72
N LYS A 206 -8.51 -4.45 -24.09
CA LYS A 206 -7.90 -3.51 -25.02
C LYS A 206 -6.71 -4.10 -25.76
N LYS A 207 -6.57 -3.80 -27.05
CA LYS A 207 -5.34 -4.06 -27.80
C LYS A 207 -4.23 -3.17 -27.22
N ILE A 208 -3.21 -3.78 -26.63
CA ILE A 208 -2.09 -3.09 -26.01
C ILE A 208 -0.80 -3.31 -26.78
N LYS A 209 0.05 -2.27 -26.82
CA LYS A 209 1.45 -2.39 -27.27
C LYS A 209 2.33 -2.58 -26.05
N ILE A 210 3.41 -3.34 -26.20
CA ILE A 210 4.38 -3.57 -25.12
C ILE A 210 5.74 -3.06 -25.59
N LYS A 211 6.43 -2.31 -24.71
CA LYS A 211 7.83 -1.95 -24.85
C LYS A 211 8.60 -2.62 -23.72
N TYR A 212 9.51 -3.51 -24.08
CA TYR A 212 10.40 -4.10 -23.10
C TYR A 212 11.48 -3.10 -22.71
N GLU A 213 11.69 -2.96 -21.41
CA GLU A 213 12.70 -2.07 -20.84
C GLU A 213 13.61 -2.88 -19.92
N GLU A 214 14.89 -2.52 -19.90
CA GLU A 214 15.81 -3.02 -18.88
C GLU A 214 15.58 -2.26 -17.58
N SER A 215 15.38 -2.99 -16.50
CA SER A 215 15.18 -2.39 -15.20
C SER A 215 16.50 -2.02 -14.55
N LYS A 216 16.63 -0.79 -14.09
CA LYS A 216 17.62 -0.46 -13.06
C LYS A 216 17.24 -1.23 -11.79
N LEU A 217 18.17 -1.96 -11.22
CA LEU A 217 18.12 -3.06 -10.22
C LEU A 217 17.15 -2.95 -9.01
N ILE A 218 16.52 -1.81 -8.76
CA ILE A 218 15.94 -1.47 -7.46
C ILE A 218 14.56 -2.08 -7.21
N ASN A 219 13.81 -2.42 -8.26
CA ASN A 219 12.42 -2.91 -8.14
C ASN A 219 12.20 -4.34 -8.65
N GLN A 220 13.26 -5.12 -8.82
CA GLN A 220 13.22 -6.47 -9.41
C GLN A 220 12.96 -7.60 -8.39
N TYR A 221 12.30 -7.31 -7.26
CA TYR A 221 12.08 -8.39 -6.30
C TYR A 221 10.82 -9.17 -6.61
N SER A 222 10.97 -10.49 -6.39
CA SER A 222 9.87 -11.43 -6.40
C SER A 222 9.60 -11.89 -4.99
N TYR A 223 8.36 -11.87 -4.59
CA TYR A 223 7.92 -12.49 -3.36
C TYR A 223 6.41 -12.73 -3.39
N LYS A 224 6.02 -13.88 -2.88
CA LYS A 224 4.63 -14.18 -2.56
C LYS A 224 4.38 -13.89 -1.09
N VAL A 225 3.22 -13.37 -0.77
CA VAL A 225 2.85 -13.01 0.60
C VAL A 225 1.60 -13.77 1.01
N SER A 226 1.65 -14.39 2.19
CA SER A 226 0.48 -15.00 2.82
C SER A 226 -0.37 -13.92 3.49
N LYS A 227 -1.68 -14.00 3.32
CA LYS A 227 -2.69 -13.18 4.02
C LYS A 227 -3.43 -13.98 5.10
N ASN A 228 -3.07 -15.24 5.30
CA ASN A 228 -3.82 -16.18 6.14
C ASN A 228 -3.97 -15.71 7.57
N LYS A 229 -2.96 -15.07 8.17
CA LYS A 229 -3.02 -14.54 9.53
C LYS A 229 -4.20 -13.59 9.73
N PHE A 230 -4.49 -12.74 8.74
CA PHE A 230 -5.62 -11.83 8.81
C PHE A 230 -6.93 -12.52 8.44
N THR A 231 -6.96 -13.25 7.33
CA THR A 231 -8.20 -13.84 6.81
C THR A 231 -8.77 -14.96 7.68
N SER A 232 -7.95 -15.64 8.48
CA SER A 232 -8.40 -16.62 9.47
C SER A 232 -9.05 -16.01 10.71
N LYS A 233 -8.78 -14.73 10.99
CA LYS A 233 -9.28 -14.02 12.19
C LYS A 233 -10.33 -12.98 11.88
N ALA A 234 -10.47 -12.56 10.65
CA ALA A 234 -11.26 -11.39 10.28
C ALA A 234 -12.19 -11.66 9.08
N ILE A 235 -11.80 -11.24 7.90
CA ILE A 235 -12.63 -11.28 6.69
C ILE A 235 -11.85 -11.79 5.49
N SER A 236 -12.55 -12.36 4.53
CA SER A 236 -11.97 -12.76 3.25
C SER A 236 -11.59 -11.54 2.38
N LEU A 237 -10.39 -11.61 1.79
CA LEU A 237 -9.83 -10.62 0.86
C LEU A 237 -9.65 -11.30 -0.51
N ASN A 238 -10.65 -11.24 -1.34
CA ASN A 238 -10.71 -11.98 -2.60
C ASN A 238 -11.18 -11.13 -3.79
N SER A 239 -11.10 -9.81 -3.70
CA SER A 239 -11.45 -8.93 -4.81
C SER A 239 -10.60 -9.25 -6.04
N ASN A 240 -11.25 -9.30 -7.21
CA ASN A 240 -10.56 -9.59 -8.45
C ASN A 240 -9.87 -8.33 -8.99
N ILE A 241 -8.55 -8.37 -9.11
CA ILE A 241 -7.71 -7.29 -9.66
C ILE A 241 -8.05 -7.01 -11.14
N GLU A 242 -8.55 -7.99 -11.88
CA GLU A 242 -9.05 -7.80 -13.25
C GLU A 242 -10.17 -6.77 -13.31
N ASN A 243 -11.09 -6.80 -12.34
CA ASN A 243 -12.18 -5.82 -12.23
C ASN A 243 -11.64 -4.40 -11.95
N ASP A 244 -10.55 -4.26 -11.19
CA ASP A 244 -9.90 -2.97 -10.98
C ASP A 244 -9.32 -2.42 -12.29
N ILE A 245 -8.69 -3.29 -13.10
CA ILE A 245 -8.19 -2.94 -14.44
C ILE A 245 -9.34 -2.49 -15.34
N LYS A 246 -10.42 -3.30 -15.45
CA LYS A 246 -11.61 -2.97 -16.24
C LYS A 246 -12.19 -1.62 -15.82
N SER A 247 -12.42 -1.42 -14.54
CA SER A 247 -12.99 -0.18 -13.99
C SER A 247 -12.10 1.03 -14.26
N THR A 248 -10.78 0.87 -14.17
CA THR A 248 -9.83 1.97 -14.42
C THR A 248 -9.80 2.33 -15.90
N LEU A 249 -9.78 1.35 -16.80
CA LEU A 249 -9.85 1.59 -18.24
C LEU A 249 -11.16 2.29 -18.63
N LYS A 250 -12.28 1.87 -18.04
CA LYS A 250 -13.60 2.51 -18.23
C LYS A 250 -13.58 3.97 -17.76
N MET A 251 -13.11 4.23 -16.57
CA MET A 251 -12.98 5.59 -16.01
C MET A 251 -12.10 6.50 -16.89
N LEU A 252 -11.07 5.94 -17.54
CA LEU A 252 -10.19 6.67 -18.45
C LEU A 252 -10.78 6.78 -19.90
N GLY A 253 -12.03 6.40 -20.13
CA GLY A 253 -12.69 6.48 -21.44
C GLY A 253 -12.07 5.57 -22.52
N SER A 254 -11.37 4.50 -22.12
CA SER A 254 -10.63 3.67 -23.07
C SER A 254 -11.33 2.36 -23.46
N ILE A 255 -12.47 2.06 -22.86
CA ILE A 255 -13.41 0.98 -23.21
C ILE A 255 -14.84 1.49 -23.04
N ASN A 256 -15.75 1.06 -23.93
CA ASN A 256 -17.15 1.48 -23.89
C ASN A 256 -17.90 0.90 -22.69
N ASN A 257 -19.09 1.49 -22.43
CA ASN A 257 -19.96 1.07 -21.34
C ASN A 257 -20.73 -0.23 -21.63
N GLU A 258 -20.36 -0.96 -22.68
CA GLU A 258 -21.13 -2.12 -23.09
C GLU A 258 -20.93 -3.31 -22.15
N VAL A 259 -22.03 -3.71 -21.65
CA VAL A 259 -22.62 -4.87 -20.99
C VAL A 259 -22.56 -4.82 -19.48
#